data_f7a2e0b72ca8bb27fc48c5671c362d99
#
_entry.id   f7a2e0b72ca8bb27fc48c5671c362d99
#
_cell.length_a   1.000
_cell.length_b   1.000
_cell.length_c   1.000
_cell.angle_alpha   90.00
_cell.angle_beta   90.00
_cell.angle_gamma   90.00
#
_symmetry.space_group_name_H-M   'P 1'
#
loop_
_entity.id
_entity.type
_entity.pdbx_description
1 polymer ?
#
loop_
_entity_poly.entity_id
_entity_poly.type
_entity_poly.pdbx_seq_one_letter_code
_entity_poly.pdbx_strand_id
1 'polypeptide(L)'
;MKITTGKKAVPRRVMLYGTHGIGKSSWAAQAPGVLFLNVEDGLNDIDCARTDQVQTWEQVNAAIMWLANNQHQFRWLAIDSVDWLEAIIHAQVAADAGKKSIADIGYGAGYKSAVVYWDKLLTGLDWLRKEKGIGIILLAHCAIKKHQDPTAESYDRYQPALHDTASALLQEWCDEVLFASYRVFTKKEDQGFNRDRVIASGNGERFVRCVETPTALAKNRLAMPEEIEFNWAAYAQYVSGVSSDAKG
;
A
#
# COMPACT_ATOMS: atom_id res chain seq x y z
N MET A 1 20.95 23.21 17.29
CA MET A 1 19.82 23.03 16.34
C MET A 1 20.37 23.22 14.94
N LYS A 2 20.16 22.22 14.02
CA LYS A 2 20.59 22.32 12.60
C LYS A 2 19.37 22.67 11.76
N ILE A 3 19.40 23.80 11.07
CA ILE A 3 18.33 24.22 10.15
C ILE A 3 18.80 23.88 8.72
N THR A 4 17.93 23.21 7.96
CA THR A 4 18.17 22.87 6.55
C THR A 4 17.07 23.52 5.72
N THR A 5 17.42 24.02 4.54
CA THR A 5 16.49 24.62 3.57
C THR A 5 16.45 23.79 2.29
N GLY A 6 15.37 23.87 1.52
CA GLY A 6 15.21 23.19 0.25
C GLY A 6 14.64 21.75 0.37
N LYS A 7 14.46 21.09 -0.80
CA LYS A 7 13.98 19.71 -0.88
C LYS A 7 15.07 18.75 -0.43
N LYS A 8 14.72 17.75 0.36
CA LYS A 8 15.64 16.68 0.76
C LYS A 8 15.25 15.41 0.03
N ALA A 9 16.17 14.85 -0.76
CA ALA A 9 15.97 13.52 -1.33
C ALA A 9 16.00 12.47 -0.22
N VAL A 10 14.91 11.78 -0.02
CA VAL A 10 14.76 10.67 0.94
C VAL A 10 14.07 9.50 0.24
N PRO A 11 14.40 8.24 0.60
CA PRO A 11 13.69 7.09 0.06
C PRO A 11 12.17 7.20 0.29
N ARG A 12 11.38 6.81 -0.70
CA ARG A 12 9.92 7.00 -0.67
C ARG A 12 9.21 5.89 0.12
N ARG A 13 8.01 6.21 0.56
CA ARG A 13 7.04 5.29 1.19
C ARG A 13 5.79 5.31 0.33
N VAL A 14 5.66 4.32 -0.53
CA VAL A 14 4.53 4.23 -1.46
C VAL A 14 3.63 3.06 -1.09
N MET A 15 2.33 3.28 -1.06
CA MET A 15 1.32 2.23 -1.01
C MET A 15 0.69 2.10 -2.40
N LEU A 16 0.67 0.87 -2.95
CA LEU A 16 -0.09 0.51 -4.14
C LEU A 16 -1.17 -0.47 -3.75
N TYR A 17 -2.43 -0.07 -3.86
CA TYR A 17 -3.56 -0.93 -3.59
C TYR A 17 -4.43 -1.13 -4.84
N GLY A 18 -5.17 -2.22 -4.91
CA GLY A 18 -6.03 -2.53 -6.06
C GLY A 18 -6.62 -3.93 -5.99
N THR A 19 -7.41 -4.29 -7.01
CA THR A 19 -8.08 -5.58 -7.07
C THR A 19 -7.11 -6.76 -7.08
N HIS A 20 -7.60 -7.93 -6.69
CA HIS A 20 -6.84 -9.18 -6.82
C HIS A 20 -6.48 -9.42 -8.29
N GLY A 21 -5.28 -9.96 -8.54
CA GLY A 21 -4.84 -10.32 -9.88
C GLY A 21 -4.48 -9.16 -10.81
N ILE A 22 -4.54 -7.89 -10.37
CA ILE A 22 -4.19 -6.75 -11.21
C ILE A 22 -2.68 -6.65 -11.51
N GLY A 23 -1.84 -7.34 -10.74
CA GLY A 23 -0.39 -7.40 -10.94
C GLY A 23 0.42 -6.49 -10.01
N LYS A 24 -0.08 -6.20 -8.80
CA LYS A 24 0.63 -5.37 -7.80
C LYS A 24 2.04 -5.88 -7.50
N SER A 25 2.18 -7.17 -7.24
CA SER A 25 3.48 -7.81 -6.96
C SER A 25 4.42 -7.72 -8.17
N SER A 26 3.92 -7.95 -9.39
CA SER A 26 4.69 -7.79 -10.63
C SER A 26 5.11 -6.34 -10.88
N TRP A 27 4.29 -5.36 -10.47
CA TRP A 27 4.66 -3.94 -10.52
C TRP A 27 5.80 -3.63 -9.54
N ALA A 28 5.71 -4.11 -8.30
CA ALA A 28 6.73 -3.89 -7.28
C ALA A 28 8.04 -4.63 -7.62
N ALA A 29 7.97 -5.81 -8.26
CA ALA A 29 9.15 -6.58 -8.67
C ALA A 29 10.02 -5.85 -9.70
N GLN A 30 9.48 -4.87 -10.42
CA GLN A 30 10.26 -4.03 -11.35
C GLN A 30 11.09 -2.97 -10.62
N ALA A 31 10.90 -2.77 -9.31
CA ALA A 31 11.71 -1.83 -8.53
C ALA A 31 13.16 -2.35 -8.42
N PRO A 32 14.17 -1.51 -8.71
CA PRO A 32 15.56 -1.97 -8.72
C PRO A 32 16.02 -2.35 -7.31
N GLY A 33 16.51 -3.59 -7.15
CA GLY A 33 17.00 -4.09 -5.87
C GLY A 33 15.91 -4.23 -4.81
N VAL A 34 14.71 -4.66 -5.21
CA VAL A 34 13.62 -4.94 -4.27
C VAL A 34 13.82 -6.28 -3.56
N LEU A 35 13.55 -6.28 -2.25
CA LEU A 35 13.31 -7.47 -1.45
C LEU A 35 11.83 -7.50 -1.05
N PHE A 36 11.18 -8.63 -1.22
CA PHE A 36 9.82 -8.83 -0.73
C PHE A 36 9.82 -9.46 0.68
N LEU A 37 9.10 -8.86 1.59
CA LEU A 37 8.58 -9.53 2.78
C LEU A 37 7.33 -10.31 2.35
N ASN A 38 7.49 -11.64 2.18
CA ASN A 38 6.49 -12.52 1.63
C ASN A 38 5.46 -12.92 2.70
N VAL A 39 4.34 -12.21 2.77
CA VAL A 39 3.30 -12.44 3.79
C VAL A 39 2.15 -13.28 3.21
N GLU A 40 1.79 -13.06 1.94
CA GLU A 40 0.61 -13.67 1.27
C GLU A 40 0.92 -15.00 0.56
N ASP A 41 2.21 -15.35 0.36
CA ASP A 41 2.66 -16.52 -0.43
C ASP A 41 2.24 -16.48 -1.92
N GLY A 42 2.17 -15.27 -2.50
CA GLY A 42 1.75 -15.05 -3.89
C GLY A 42 2.89 -14.83 -4.89
N LEU A 43 4.17 -15.06 -4.51
CA LEU A 43 5.34 -14.65 -5.30
C LEU A 43 6.00 -15.79 -6.10
N ASN A 44 5.40 -16.97 -6.17
CA ASN A 44 6.05 -18.16 -6.74
C ASN A 44 6.37 -18.03 -8.23
N ASP A 45 5.55 -17.31 -8.99
CA ASP A 45 5.71 -17.08 -10.43
C ASP A 45 6.38 -15.73 -10.77
N ILE A 46 6.97 -15.05 -9.76
CA ILE A 46 7.63 -13.75 -9.93
C ILE A 46 9.12 -13.91 -9.63
N ASP A 47 9.96 -13.53 -10.60
CA ASP A 47 11.42 -13.48 -10.39
C ASP A 47 11.79 -12.26 -9.52
N CYS A 48 11.97 -12.51 -8.23
CA CYS A 48 12.30 -11.49 -7.24
C CYS A 48 13.04 -12.07 -6.03
N ALA A 49 13.84 -11.25 -5.34
CA ALA A 49 14.33 -11.57 -4.02
C ALA A 49 13.18 -11.50 -3.00
N ARG A 50 13.01 -12.54 -2.20
CA ARG A 50 11.94 -12.62 -1.19
C ARG A 50 12.41 -13.36 0.06
N THR A 51 11.78 -13.10 1.18
CA THR A 51 11.91 -13.93 2.38
C THR A 51 11.13 -15.23 2.20
N ASP A 52 11.41 -16.22 3.05
CA ASP A 52 10.44 -17.29 3.28
C ASP A 52 9.10 -16.67 3.70
N GLN A 53 8.02 -17.46 3.61
CA GLN A 53 6.70 -16.98 4.01
C GLN A 53 6.72 -16.56 5.49
N VAL A 54 6.25 -15.35 5.75
CA VAL A 54 6.16 -14.76 7.07
C VAL A 54 4.73 -14.92 7.60
N GLN A 55 4.59 -15.61 8.74
CA GLN A 55 3.30 -15.97 9.32
C GLN A 55 3.13 -15.45 10.76
N THR A 56 4.18 -14.93 11.39
CA THR A 56 4.13 -14.42 12.77
C THR A 56 4.78 -13.05 12.90
N TRP A 57 4.39 -12.34 13.94
CA TRP A 57 4.96 -11.03 14.25
C TRP A 57 6.47 -11.08 14.52
N GLU A 58 6.95 -12.17 15.15
CA GLU A 58 8.38 -12.39 15.39
C GLU A 58 9.16 -12.49 14.08
N GLN A 59 8.60 -13.18 13.09
CA GLN A 59 9.22 -13.31 11.75
C GLN A 59 9.25 -11.96 11.02
N VAL A 60 8.20 -11.13 11.15
CA VAL A 60 8.20 -9.74 10.62
C VAL A 60 9.36 -8.94 11.23
N ASN A 61 9.48 -8.96 12.56
CA ASN A 61 10.57 -8.27 13.26
C ASN A 61 11.94 -8.83 12.86
N ALA A 62 12.10 -10.14 12.75
CA ALA A 62 13.35 -10.78 12.35
C ALA A 62 13.80 -10.32 10.97
N ALA A 63 12.89 -10.19 9.99
CA ALA A 63 13.20 -9.70 8.65
C ALA A 63 13.69 -8.24 8.68
N ILE A 64 13.01 -7.36 9.43
CA ILE A 64 13.41 -5.96 9.60
C ILE A 64 14.79 -5.87 10.28
N MET A 65 14.99 -6.62 11.34
CA MET A 65 16.27 -6.67 12.07
C MET A 65 17.40 -7.25 11.22
N TRP A 66 17.11 -8.22 10.36
CA TRP A 66 18.10 -8.73 9.42
C TRP A 66 18.57 -7.65 8.45
N LEU A 67 17.64 -6.89 7.85
CA LEU A 67 17.96 -5.74 6.99
C LEU A 67 18.73 -4.65 7.74
N ALA A 68 18.43 -4.44 9.02
CA ALA A 68 19.11 -3.45 9.82
C ALA A 68 20.58 -3.83 10.13
N ASN A 69 20.84 -5.11 10.42
CA ASN A 69 22.11 -5.56 10.97
C ASN A 69 23.08 -6.17 9.95
N ASN A 70 22.60 -6.53 8.75
CA ASN A 70 23.44 -7.15 7.73
C ASN A 70 23.81 -6.17 6.61
N GLN A 71 24.90 -6.48 5.89
CA GLN A 71 25.24 -5.82 4.64
C GLN A 71 24.42 -6.44 3.51
N HIS A 72 23.82 -5.62 2.68
CA HIS A 72 23.00 -6.04 1.52
C HIS A 72 22.97 -4.93 0.47
N GLN A 73 22.46 -5.28 -0.73
CA GLN A 73 22.31 -4.33 -1.84
C GLN A 73 20.85 -3.96 -2.12
N PHE A 74 19.91 -4.33 -1.25
CA PHE A 74 18.52 -4.01 -1.42
C PHE A 74 18.29 -2.51 -1.28
N ARG A 75 17.49 -1.96 -2.20
CA ARG A 75 17.11 -0.54 -2.24
C ARG A 75 15.66 -0.31 -1.91
N TRP A 76 14.84 -1.34 -2.03
CA TRP A 76 13.41 -1.31 -1.74
C TRP A 76 13.02 -2.53 -0.91
N LEU A 77 12.13 -2.31 0.04
CA LEU A 77 11.43 -3.37 0.76
C LEU A 77 9.97 -3.30 0.38
N ALA A 78 9.45 -4.36 -0.25
CA ALA A 78 8.04 -4.51 -0.57
C ALA A 78 7.38 -5.44 0.45
N ILE A 79 6.27 -5.03 1.06
CA ILE A 79 5.45 -5.87 1.93
C ILE A 79 4.24 -6.34 1.13
N ASP A 80 4.15 -7.64 0.87
CA ASP A 80 3.09 -8.24 0.05
C ASP A 80 2.32 -9.31 0.85
N SER A 81 1.17 -8.94 1.40
CA SER A 81 0.49 -7.65 1.40
C SER A 81 0.22 -7.16 2.84
N VAL A 82 -0.07 -5.88 3.01
CA VAL A 82 -0.28 -5.31 4.35
C VAL A 82 -1.62 -5.69 4.97
N ASP A 83 -2.60 -6.07 4.18
CA ASP A 83 -3.87 -6.62 4.68
C ASP A 83 -3.68 -8.03 5.27
N TRP A 84 -2.79 -8.86 4.72
CA TRP A 84 -2.36 -10.11 5.34
C TRP A 84 -1.48 -9.86 6.57
N LEU A 85 -0.60 -8.87 6.52
CA LEU A 85 0.17 -8.45 7.68
C LEU A 85 -0.73 -7.95 8.82
N GLU A 86 -1.83 -7.26 8.52
CA GLU A 86 -2.84 -6.87 9.51
C GLU A 86 -3.41 -8.08 10.25
N ALA A 87 -3.67 -9.19 9.55
CA ALA A 87 -4.13 -10.43 10.17
C ALA A 87 -3.09 -11.00 11.15
N ILE A 88 -1.80 -10.95 10.82
CA ILE A 88 -0.71 -11.33 11.73
C ILE A 88 -0.69 -10.44 12.98
N ILE A 89 -0.82 -9.13 12.81
CA ILE A 89 -0.89 -8.17 13.92
C ILE A 89 -2.11 -8.46 14.80
N HIS A 90 -3.27 -8.71 14.19
CA HIS A 90 -4.50 -9.04 14.93
C HIS A 90 -4.36 -10.34 15.73
N ALA A 91 -3.72 -11.37 15.15
CA ALA A 91 -3.45 -12.64 15.85
C ALA A 91 -2.50 -12.42 17.04
N GLN A 92 -1.47 -11.61 16.88
CA GLN A 92 -0.53 -11.28 17.94
C GLN A 92 -1.21 -10.53 19.10
N VAL A 93 -2.03 -9.52 18.79
CA VAL A 93 -2.80 -8.78 19.81
C VAL A 93 -3.76 -9.69 20.57
N ALA A 94 -4.42 -10.62 19.87
CA ALA A 94 -5.29 -11.61 20.50
C ALA A 94 -4.52 -12.55 21.43
N ALA A 95 -3.35 -13.03 20.99
CA ALA A 95 -2.48 -13.89 21.80
C ALA A 95 -1.99 -13.18 23.07
N ASP A 96 -1.55 -11.93 22.96
CA ASP A 96 -1.10 -11.11 24.10
C ASP A 96 -2.22 -10.90 25.14
N ALA A 97 -3.46 -10.81 24.67
CA ALA A 97 -4.63 -10.68 25.53
C ALA A 97 -5.19 -12.02 26.03
N GLY A 98 -4.58 -13.17 25.68
CA GLY A 98 -5.07 -14.49 25.98
C GLY A 98 -6.46 -14.79 25.36
N LYS A 99 -6.74 -14.23 24.17
CA LYS A 99 -7.98 -14.37 23.42
C LYS A 99 -7.77 -15.19 22.14
N LYS A 100 -8.86 -15.72 21.58
CA LYS A 100 -8.82 -16.49 20.33
C LYS A 100 -8.79 -15.57 19.10
N SER A 101 -9.41 -14.40 19.18
CA SER A 101 -9.44 -13.41 18.12
C SER A 101 -9.40 -11.99 18.69
N ILE A 102 -9.02 -11.02 17.86
CA ILE A 102 -9.01 -9.61 18.22
C ILE A 102 -10.43 -9.09 18.55
N ALA A 103 -11.45 -9.66 17.92
CA ALA A 103 -12.86 -9.31 18.16
C ALA A 103 -13.35 -9.72 19.56
N ASP A 104 -12.71 -10.72 20.19
CA ASP A 104 -13.02 -11.15 21.55
C ASP A 104 -12.52 -10.16 22.63
N ILE A 105 -11.73 -9.16 22.22
CA ILE A 105 -11.28 -8.06 23.06
C ILE A 105 -12.35 -6.97 23.01
N GLY A 106 -13.10 -6.82 24.09
CA GLY A 106 -14.33 -6.03 24.12
C GLY A 106 -14.18 -4.56 23.72
N TYR A 107 -15.25 -3.97 23.26
CA TYR A 107 -15.39 -2.53 22.94
C TYR A 107 -14.37 -1.98 21.93
N GLY A 108 -13.90 -2.79 21.02
CA GLY A 108 -12.91 -2.39 19.99
C GLY A 108 -11.51 -2.09 20.56
N ALA A 109 -11.23 -2.42 21.82
CA ALA A 109 -9.93 -2.19 22.44
C ALA A 109 -8.81 -2.97 21.74
N GLY A 110 -9.11 -4.16 21.17
CA GLY A 110 -8.14 -4.94 20.40
C GLY A 110 -7.59 -4.16 19.19
N TYR A 111 -8.44 -3.51 18.41
CA TYR A 111 -8.01 -2.71 17.26
C TYR A 111 -7.19 -1.47 17.66
N LYS A 112 -7.48 -0.89 18.84
CA LYS A 112 -6.63 0.16 19.40
C LYS A 112 -5.26 -0.37 19.82
N SER A 113 -5.21 -1.58 20.39
CA SER A 113 -3.94 -2.24 20.73
C SER A 113 -3.12 -2.61 19.49
N ALA A 114 -3.76 -2.93 18.36
CA ALA A 114 -3.08 -3.19 17.11
C ALA A 114 -2.27 -1.99 16.59
N VAL A 115 -2.67 -0.76 16.91
CA VAL A 115 -1.93 0.47 16.58
C VAL A 115 -0.51 0.42 17.13
N VAL A 116 -0.30 -0.13 18.33
CA VAL A 116 1.04 -0.26 18.93
C VAL A 116 1.97 -1.12 18.07
N TYR A 117 1.44 -2.17 17.44
CA TYR A 117 2.20 -3.05 16.54
C TYR A 117 2.48 -2.36 15.20
N TRP A 118 1.50 -1.63 14.66
CA TRP A 118 1.71 -0.79 13.49
C TRP A 118 2.79 0.28 13.74
N ASP A 119 2.75 0.98 14.87
CA ASP A 119 3.76 1.99 15.22
C ASP A 119 5.17 1.38 15.35
N LYS A 120 5.30 0.19 15.94
CA LYS A 120 6.57 -0.54 15.99
C LYS A 120 7.09 -0.85 14.59
N LEU A 121 6.22 -1.38 13.71
CA LEU A 121 6.56 -1.67 12.32
C LEU A 121 7.04 -0.40 11.60
N LEU A 122 6.23 0.65 11.62
CA LEU A 122 6.51 1.91 10.92
C LEU A 122 7.79 2.57 11.45
N THR A 123 8.06 2.48 12.76
CA THR A 123 9.32 2.93 13.36
C THR A 123 10.51 2.16 12.78
N GLY A 124 10.42 0.84 12.68
CA GLY A 124 11.46 0.00 12.07
C GLY A 124 11.68 0.33 10.59
N LEU A 125 10.59 0.47 9.83
CA LEU A 125 10.65 0.85 8.41
C LEU A 125 11.23 2.25 8.21
N ASP A 126 10.87 3.22 9.05
CA ASP A 126 11.46 4.57 9.01
C ASP A 126 12.95 4.58 9.37
N TRP A 127 13.38 3.69 10.27
CA TRP A 127 14.79 3.50 10.57
C TRP A 127 15.53 2.96 9.34
N LEU A 128 15.03 1.89 8.71
CA LEU A 128 15.63 1.34 7.47
C LEU A 128 15.72 2.40 6.37
N ARG A 129 14.69 3.21 6.23
CA ARG A 129 14.65 4.30 5.25
C ARG A 129 15.72 5.36 5.52
N LYS A 130 15.89 5.77 6.77
CA LYS A 130 16.83 6.85 7.17
C LYS A 130 18.28 6.40 7.22
N GLU A 131 18.53 5.22 7.79
CA GLU A 131 19.88 4.74 8.08
C GLU A 131 20.43 3.82 6.95
N LYS A 132 19.55 3.07 6.26
CA LYS A 132 19.97 2.16 5.19
C LYS A 132 19.61 2.69 3.78
N GLY A 133 18.85 3.76 3.68
CA GLY A 133 18.46 4.31 2.38
C GLY A 133 17.45 3.45 1.62
N ILE A 134 16.65 2.63 2.30
CA ILE A 134 15.68 1.71 1.70
C ILE A 134 14.34 2.41 1.50
N GLY A 135 13.83 2.40 0.26
CA GLY A 135 12.44 2.79 -0.03
C GLY A 135 11.46 1.71 0.38
N ILE A 136 10.24 2.09 0.74
CA ILE A 136 9.22 1.16 1.22
C ILE A 136 8.05 1.12 0.23
N ILE A 137 7.65 -0.09 -0.15
CA ILE A 137 6.46 -0.38 -0.96
C ILE A 137 5.50 -1.20 -0.12
N LEU A 138 4.30 -0.69 0.11
CA LEU A 138 3.23 -1.40 0.76
C LEU A 138 2.23 -1.83 -0.31
N LEU A 139 2.02 -3.12 -0.49
CA LEU A 139 0.99 -3.65 -1.39
C LEU A 139 -0.25 -4.00 -0.56
N ALA A 140 -1.44 -3.64 -1.06
CA ALA A 140 -2.69 -3.94 -0.40
C ALA A 140 -3.78 -4.36 -1.41
N HIS A 141 -4.71 -5.17 -0.97
CA HIS A 141 -5.96 -5.37 -1.69
C HIS A 141 -6.87 -4.17 -1.52
N CYS A 142 -7.85 -4.01 -2.41
CA CYS A 142 -8.87 -2.98 -2.27
C CYS A 142 -10.17 -3.57 -1.70
N ALA A 143 -10.89 -2.73 -0.97
CA ALA A 143 -12.28 -2.95 -0.59
C ALA A 143 -13.12 -1.77 -1.06
N ILE A 144 -14.40 -2.03 -1.35
CA ILE A 144 -15.39 -0.98 -1.55
C ILE A 144 -16.00 -0.67 -0.19
N LYS A 145 -15.82 0.56 0.28
CA LYS A 145 -16.36 1.03 1.55
C LYS A 145 -17.26 2.24 1.31
N LYS A 146 -18.33 2.32 2.11
CA LYS A 146 -19.20 3.48 2.09
C LYS A 146 -18.48 4.69 2.68
N HIS A 147 -18.38 5.76 1.90
CA HIS A 147 -17.83 7.03 2.31
C HIS A 147 -18.95 7.99 2.71
N GLN A 148 -18.85 8.54 3.91
CA GLN A 148 -19.78 9.56 4.42
C GLN A 148 -19.13 10.93 4.24
N ASP A 149 -19.60 11.68 3.26
CA ASP A 149 -19.14 13.04 3.00
C ASP A 149 -20.15 14.02 3.63
N PRO A 150 -19.71 14.96 4.50
CA PRO A 150 -20.62 15.95 5.08
C PRO A 150 -21.28 16.86 4.07
N THR A 151 -20.74 16.96 2.85
CA THR A 151 -21.21 17.89 1.78
C THR A 151 -21.99 17.19 0.67
N ALA A 152 -22.11 15.86 0.69
CA ALA A 152 -22.76 15.07 -0.36
C ALA A 152 -23.49 13.85 0.24
N GLU A 153 -24.34 13.20 -0.57
CA GLU A 153 -24.87 11.90 -0.21
C GLU A 153 -23.76 10.87 -0.11
N SER A 154 -23.92 9.88 0.79
CA SER A 154 -22.95 8.81 0.96
C SER A 154 -22.78 7.99 -0.32
N TYR A 155 -21.56 7.69 -0.69
CA TYR A 155 -21.21 6.93 -1.89
C TYR A 155 -20.19 5.84 -1.60
N ASP A 156 -20.08 4.87 -2.51
CA ASP A 156 -19.10 3.80 -2.43
C ASP A 156 -17.74 4.26 -2.97
N ARG A 157 -16.68 3.87 -2.29
CA ARG A 157 -15.32 4.28 -2.60
C ARG A 157 -14.34 3.13 -2.46
N TYR A 158 -13.43 2.98 -3.42
CA TYR A 158 -12.29 2.08 -3.30
C TYR A 158 -11.30 2.62 -2.27
N GLN A 159 -10.93 1.76 -1.34
CA GLN A 159 -9.95 2.01 -0.28
C GLN A 159 -9.10 0.76 -0.05
N PRO A 160 -7.91 0.86 0.60
CA PRO A 160 -7.18 -0.32 1.05
C PRO A 160 -8.05 -1.22 1.95
N ALA A 161 -7.94 -2.53 1.75
CA ALA A 161 -8.70 -3.54 2.51
C ALA A 161 -8.12 -3.76 3.92
N LEU A 162 -8.07 -2.69 4.71
CA LEU A 162 -7.55 -2.64 6.07
C LEU A 162 -8.64 -2.20 7.04
N HIS A 163 -8.46 -2.48 8.32
CA HIS A 163 -9.25 -1.83 9.37
C HIS A 163 -9.06 -0.31 9.31
N ASP A 164 -10.12 0.45 9.58
CA ASP A 164 -10.13 1.91 9.35
C ASP A 164 -8.99 2.64 10.08
N THR A 165 -8.68 2.22 11.31
CA THR A 165 -7.58 2.80 12.10
C THR A 165 -6.22 2.56 11.44
N ALA A 166 -5.94 1.34 10.98
CA ALA A 166 -4.71 1.00 10.29
C ALA A 166 -4.63 1.68 8.92
N SER A 167 -5.75 1.70 8.19
CA SER A 167 -5.84 2.39 6.91
C SER A 167 -5.51 3.88 7.04
N ALA A 168 -6.07 4.59 8.01
CA ALA A 168 -5.79 5.99 8.26
C ALA A 168 -4.31 6.23 8.62
N LEU A 169 -3.75 5.41 9.52
CA LEU A 169 -2.35 5.49 9.94
C LEU A 169 -1.39 5.31 8.75
N LEU A 170 -1.60 4.27 7.93
CA LEU A 170 -0.74 4.00 6.78
C LEU A 170 -0.88 5.05 5.67
N GLN A 171 -2.10 5.58 5.44
CA GLN A 171 -2.32 6.68 4.50
C GLN A 171 -1.59 7.95 4.94
N GLU A 172 -1.59 8.27 6.23
CA GLU A 172 -0.85 9.42 6.76
C GLU A 172 0.65 9.20 6.60
N TRP A 173 1.15 8.02 6.96
CA TRP A 173 2.57 7.68 6.94
C TRP A 173 3.16 7.61 5.53
N CYS A 174 2.44 7.08 4.54
CA CYS A 174 2.91 6.99 3.16
C CYS A 174 3.08 8.37 2.52
N ASP A 175 4.07 8.51 1.66
CA ASP A 175 4.26 9.70 0.82
C ASP A 175 3.31 9.68 -0.37
N GLU A 176 3.09 8.50 -0.96
CA GLU A 176 2.12 8.24 -2.02
C GLU A 176 1.19 7.09 -1.63
N VAL A 177 -0.11 7.24 -1.95
CA VAL A 177 -1.12 6.18 -1.93
C VAL A 177 -1.72 6.11 -3.34
N LEU A 178 -1.52 4.99 -4.01
CA LEU A 178 -1.81 4.81 -5.42
C LEU A 178 -2.84 3.70 -5.61
N PHE A 179 -3.82 3.93 -6.47
CA PHE A 179 -4.86 2.95 -6.77
C PHE A 179 -4.66 2.34 -8.16
N ALA A 180 -4.41 1.04 -8.20
CA ALA A 180 -4.30 0.26 -9.43
C ALA A 180 -5.68 -0.26 -9.85
N SER A 181 -6.09 0.02 -11.08
CA SER A 181 -7.39 -0.38 -11.61
C SER A 181 -7.33 -0.76 -13.09
N TYR A 182 -8.35 -1.49 -13.54
CA TYR A 182 -8.62 -1.68 -14.96
C TYR A 182 -9.46 -0.53 -15.48
N ARG A 183 -9.25 -0.15 -16.75
CA ARG A 183 -10.11 0.81 -17.44
C ARG A 183 -11.42 0.13 -17.81
N VAL A 184 -12.51 0.63 -17.26
CA VAL A 184 -13.86 0.12 -17.46
C VAL A 184 -14.67 1.16 -18.21
N PHE A 185 -15.32 0.74 -19.29
CA PHE A 185 -16.29 1.52 -20.04
C PHE A 185 -17.68 0.97 -19.77
N THR A 186 -18.63 1.83 -19.50
CA THR A 186 -20.02 1.43 -19.34
C THR A 186 -20.86 1.95 -20.51
N LYS A 187 -21.68 1.09 -21.10
CA LYS A 187 -22.66 1.45 -22.12
C LYS A 187 -24.06 1.12 -21.60
N LYS A 188 -24.97 2.06 -21.76
CA LYS A 188 -26.39 1.80 -21.52
C LYS A 188 -27.00 1.21 -22.77
N GLU A 189 -27.67 0.07 -22.67
CA GLU A 189 -28.49 -0.52 -23.72
C GLU A 189 -29.97 -0.35 -23.34
N ASP A 190 -30.71 0.32 -24.19
CA ASP A 190 -32.18 0.43 -24.08
C ASP A 190 -32.80 -0.93 -24.45
N GLN A 191 -33.48 -1.55 -23.50
CA GLN A 191 -34.20 -2.82 -23.70
C GLN A 191 -35.68 -2.65 -23.99
N GLY A 192 -36.11 -1.41 -24.21
CA GLY A 192 -37.54 -1.09 -24.36
C GLY A 192 -38.29 -1.11 -23.02
N PHE A 193 -39.47 -0.52 -22.98
CA PHE A 193 -40.32 -0.41 -21.76
C PHE A 193 -39.64 0.27 -20.56
N ASN A 194 -38.86 1.36 -20.77
CA ASN A 194 -38.16 2.09 -19.69
C ASN A 194 -37.18 1.23 -18.84
N ARG A 195 -36.55 0.23 -19.44
CA ARG A 195 -35.53 -0.58 -18.79
C ARG A 195 -34.18 -0.40 -19.48
N ASP A 196 -33.29 0.35 -18.84
CA ASP A 196 -31.89 0.46 -19.24
C ASP A 196 -31.07 -0.70 -18.62
N ARG A 197 -30.31 -1.40 -19.46
CA ARG A 197 -29.29 -2.34 -18.99
C ARG A 197 -27.93 -1.67 -19.12
N VAL A 198 -27.18 -1.59 -18.01
CA VAL A 198 -25.79 -1.13 -18.03
C VAL A 198 -24.89 -2.32 -18.30
N ILE A 199 -24.15 -2.27 -19.41
CA ILE A 199 -23.12 -3.26 -19.74
C ILE A 199 -21.76 -2.62 -19.50
N ALA A 200 -20.92 -3.30 -18.68
CA ALA A 200 -19.53 -2.93 -18.50
C ALA A 200 -18.68 -3.67 -19.55
N SER A 201 -17.81 -2.96 -20.20
CA SER A 201 -16.79 -3.48 -21.11
C SER A 201 -15.41 -2.94 -20.73
N GLY A 202 -14.36 -3.68 -21.04
CA GLY A 202 -12.97 -3.24 -20.80
C GLY A 202 -12.04 -3.97 -21.77
N ASN A 203 -10.94 -3.33 -22.13
CA ASN A 203 -9.90 -3.89 -22.99
C ASN A 203 -8.74 -4.53 -22.22
N GLY A 204 -8.85 -4.65 -20.88
CA GLY A 204 -7.78 -5.14 -20.01
C GLY A 204 -6.68 -4.11 -19.74
N GLU A 205 -6.82 -2.87 -20.20
CA GLU A 205 -5.89 -1.78 -19.93
C GLU A 205 -5.85 -1.49 -18.42
N ARG A 206 -4.64 -1.43 -17.87
CA ARG A 206 -4.39 -1.14 -16.46
C ARG A 206 -3.76 0.24 -16.33
N PHE A 207 -4.15 0.96 -15.29
CA PHE A 207 -3.57 2.26 -14.95
C PHE A 207 -3.41 2.40 -13.44
N VAL A 208 -2.65 3.39 -13.03
CA VAL A 208 -2.48 3.78 -11.62
C VAL A 208 -3.05 5.18 -11.45
N ARG A 209 -4.04 5.32 -10.58
CA ARG A 209 -4.58 6.60 -10.17
C ARG A 209 -3.73 7.18 -9.04
N CYS A 210 -3.28 8.42 -9.25
CA CYS A 210 -2.37 9.11 -8.34
C CYS A 210 -3.05 10.24 -7.56
N VAL A 211 -4.20 10.72 -8.02
CA VAL A 211 -4.97 11.81 -7.41
C VAL A 211 -6.30 11.29 -6.90
N GLU A 212 -6.67 11.74 -5.71
CA GLU A 212 -7.92 11.37 -5.06
C GLU A 212 -9.14 11.78 -5.88
N THR A 213 -10.11 10.88 -5.94
CA THR A 213 -11.43 11.11 -6.58
C THR A 213 -12.53 10.61 -5.65
N PRO A 214 -13.81 10.97 -5.89
CA PRO A 214 -14.90 10.39 -5.11
C PRO A 214 -14.91 8.86 -5.11
N THR A 215 -14.50 8.23 -6.21
CA THR A 215 -14.53 6.78 -6.38
C THR A 215 -13.32 6.03 -5.84
N ALA A 216 -12.18 6.70 -5.64
CA ALA A 216 -10.95 6.05 -5.18
C ALA A 216 -10.10 6.99 -4.33
N LEU A 217 -9.59 6.45 -3.23
CA LEU A 217 -8.65 7.14 -2.37
C LEU A 217 -7.27 7.17 -3.04
N ALA A 218 -6.62 8.33 -3.07
CA ALA A 218 -5.24 8.47 -3.52
C ALA A 218 -4.54 9.63 -2.81
N LYS A 219 -3.20 9.59 -2.80
CA LYS A 219 -2.35 10.64 -2.25
C LYS A 219 -1.07 10.73 -3.05
N ASN A 220 -0.62 11.94 -3.33
CA ASN A 220 0.51 12.17 -4.21
C ASN A 220 1.31 13.39 -3.77
N ARG A 221 2.56 13.17 -3.34
CA ARG A 221 3.51 14.23 -2.97
C ARG A 221 4.54 14.51 -4.08
N LEU A 222 4.44 13.83 -5.23
CA LEU A 222 5.38 13.95 -6.35
C LEU A 222 4.83 14.80 -7.49
N ALA A 223 3.66 15.42 -7.33
CA ALA A 223 2.95 16.16 -8.37
C ALA A 223 2.75 15.31 -9.66
N MET A 224 2.50 14.02 -9.51
CA MET A 224 2.13 13.14 -10.61
C MET A 224 0.78 13.57 -11.20
N PRO A 225 0.51 13.29 -12.48
CA PRO A 225 -0.80 13.51 -13.08
C PRO A 225 -1.88 12.64 -12.42
N GLU A 226 -3.13 12.83 -12.80
CA GLU A 226 -4.25 12.06 -12.24
C GLU A 226 -4.05 10.55 -12.39
N GLU A 227 -3.55 10.14 -13.55
CA GLU A 227 -3.28 8.73 -13.90
C GLU A 227 -1.92 8.58 -14.56
N ILE A 228 -1.27 7.45 -14.31
CA ILE A 228 -0.05 7.01 -14.99
C ILE A 228 -0.22 5.56 -15.46
N GLU A 229 0.62 5.11 -16.37
CA GLU A 229 0.67 3.72 -16.82
C GLU A 229 0.98 2.76 -15.67
N PHE A 230 0.41 1.57 -15.73
CA PHE A 230 0.64 0.52 -14.73
C PHE A 230 1.97 -0.19 -14.97
N ASN A 231 3.07 0.50 -14.74
CA ASN A 231 4.42 -0.04 -14.68
C ASN A 231 5.30 0.77 -13.73
N TRP A 232 6.38 0.17 -13.24
CA TRP A 232 7.31 0.83 -12.34
C TRP A 232 8.00 2.03 -12.97
N ALA A 233 8.36 1.97 -14.25
CA ALA A 233 9.09 3.04 -14.94
C ALA A 233 8.27 4.35 -14.98
N ALA A 234 6.95 4.24 -15.17
CA ALA A 234 6.05 5.38 -15.13
C ALA A 234 5.99 6.08 -13.75
N TYR A 235 6.18 5.33 -12.66
CA TYR A 235 6.30 5.90 -11.31
C TYR A 235 7.72 6.43 -11.04
N ALA A 236 8.74 5.66 -11.42
CA ALA A 236 10.15 5.94 -11.10
C ALA A 236 10.66 7.28 -11.67
N GLN A 237 10.14 7.74 -12.82
CA GLN A 237 10.48 9.03 -13.39
C GLN A 237 10.19 10.20 -12.45
N TYR A 238 9.13 10.12 -11.65
CA TYR A 238 8.78 11.16 -10.66
C TYR A 238 9.63 11.06 -9.40
N VAL A 239 10.03 9.84 -9.01
CA VAL A 239 10.96 9.63 -7.88
C VAL A 239 12.35 10.16 -8.22
N SER A 240 12.84 9.93 -9.45
CA SER A 240 14.15 10.37 -9.94
C SER A 240 14.23 11.87 -10.15
N GLY A 241 13.14 12.52 -10.58
CA GLY A 241 13.06 13.97 -10.80
C GLY A 241 13.25 14.82 -9.53
N VAL A 242 13.04 14.25 -8.35
CA VAL A 242 13.36 14.91 -7.08
C VAL A 242 14.88 15.02 -6.84
N SER A 243 15.68 14.22 -7.54
CA SER A 243 17.15 14.21 -7.42
C SER A 243 17.86 15.20 -8.36
N SER A 244 17.21 15.66 -9.46
CA SER A 244 17.83 16.50 -10.48
C SER A 244 17.84 18.00 -10.14
N ASP A 245 16.93 18.47 -9.30
CA ASP A 245 16.86 19.91 -8.94
C ASP A 245 17.75 20.29 -7.73
N ALA A 246 18.54 19.36 -7.19
CA ALA A 246 19.43 19.62 -6.07
C ALA A 246 20.86 20.02 -6.47
N LYS A 247 21.10 20.30 -7.77
CA LYS A 247 22.35 20.87 -8.30
C LYS A 247 22.02 22.15 -9.08
N GLY A 248 21.77 23.19 -8.33
CA GLY A 248 21.68 24.56 -8.79
C GLY A 248 22.16 25.49 -7.67
#